data_8021e006d27512eceaebed7b40580a86
#
_entry.id   8021e006d27512eceaebed7b40580a86
#
_cell.length_a   1.000
_cell.length_b   1.000
_cell.length_c   1.000
_cell.angle_alpha   90.00
_cell.angle_beta   90.00
_cell.angle_gamma   90.00
#
_symmetry.space_group_name_H-M   'P 1'
#
loop_
_entity.id
_entity.type
_entity.pdbx_description
1 polymer ?
#
loop_
_entity_poly.entity_id
_entity_poly.type
_entity_poly.pdbx_seq_one_letter_code
_entity_poly.pdbx_strand_id
1 'polypeptide(L)'
;LKIGQILKFPSISGVVHLVTQGESIWTIAKKYGVSRDEIVRANQLDEPDRLKLKQALVIPGAKPLPVRNAPTAVASRGAASSRSSASASGDALIWPLSGRISSRFGLRWGRMHNGVDIAVPIGTPVKAAADGCVIFAGWRSGYGRLVIVDHGAGVHTYYGHNSSFSVQVGAAVAAGDRIALSGNSGVSTGPHLHFELWYKGHPV
;
A
#
# COMPACT_ATOMS: atom_id res chain seq x y z
N LEU A 1 -3.89 18.45 -14.89
CA LEU A 1 -2.43 18.29 -14.70
C LEU A 1 -1.75 18.36 -16.06
N LYS A 2 -0.74 19.25 -16.22
CA LYS A 2 0.06 19.32 -17.45
C LYS A 2 1.20 18.31 -17.38
N ILE A 3 1.51 17.66 -18.49
CA ILE A 3 2.67 16.76 -18.61
C ILE A 3 3.94 17.54 -18.24
N GLY A 4 4.70 17.02 -17.25
CA GLY A 4 5.93 17.66 -16.76
C GLY A 4 5.77 18.49 -15.47
N GLN A 5 4.60 18.51 -14.87
CA GLN A 5 4.38 19.20 -13.59
C GLN A 5 4.97 18.38 -12.44
N ILE A 6 6.00 18.92 -11.77
CA ILE A 6 6.57 18.33 -10.55
C ILE A 6 5.59 18.57 -9.40
N LEU A 7 4.96 17.52 -8.91
CA LEU A 7 4.13 17.57 -7.72
C LEU A 7 5.05 17.52 -6.48
N LYS A 8 5.19 18.65 -5.79
CA LYS A 8 5.84 18.69 -4.47
C LYS A 8 4.82 18.27 -3.44
N PHE A 9 4.99 17.10 -2.85
CA PHE A 9 4.20 16.65 -1.70
C PHE A 9 4.81 17.21 -0.43
N PRO A 10 4.00 17.73 0.51
CA PRO A 10 4.51 18.03 1.85
C PRO A 10 4.93 16.71 2.47
N SER A 11 6.20 16.56 2.79
CA SER A 11 6.77 15.40 3.49
C SER A 11 6.27 15.40 4.94
N ILE A 12 5.08 14.86 5.17
CA ILE A 12 4.66 14.44 6.51
C ILE A 12 5.16 13.00 6.64
N SER A 13 6.39 12.85 7.13
CA SER A 13 6.91 11.55 7.53
C SER A 13 6.00 11.01 8.64
N GLY A 14 5.26 9.93 8.38
CA GLY A 14 4.34 9.37 9.35
C GLY A 14 3.75 8.05 8.88
N VAL A 15 3.13 7.32 9.81
CA VAL A 15 2.41 6.06 9.56
C VAL A 15 0.92 6.33 9.64
N VAL A 16 0.13 5.74 8.74
CA VAL A 16 -1.33 5.74 8.88
C VAL A 16 -1.73 4.56 9.77
N HIS A 17 -2.45 4.85 10.85
CA HIS A 17 -2.99 3.87 11.78
C HIS A 17 -4.52 3.80 11.64
N LEU A 18 -5.06 2.59 11.48
CA LEU A 18 -6.50 2.36 11.52
C LEU A 18 -6.92 2.00 12.94
N VAL A 19 -7.79 2.82 13.53
CA VAL A 19 -8.30 2.61 14.88
C VAL A 19 -9.02 1.27 14.98
N THR A 20 -8.56 0.41 15.89
CA THR A 20 -9.18 -0.87 16.21
C THR A 20 -10.03 -0.78 17.48
N GLN A 21 -10.86 -1.79 17.71
CA GLN A 21 -11.76 -1.81 18.87
C GLN A 21 -10.97 -1.73 20.18
N GLY A 22 -11.33 -0.75 21.03
CA GLY A 22 -10.68 -0.54 22.33
C GLY A 22 -9.42 0.31 22.30
N GLU A 23 -8.97 0.78 21.12
CA GLU A 23 -7.87 1.75 21.03
C GLU A 23 -8.36 3.18 21.32
N SER A 24 -7.54 3.93 22.02
CA SER A 24 -7.69 5.37 22.27
C SER A 24 -6.48 6.10 21.68
N ILE A 25 -6.60 7.42 21.50
CA ILE A 25 -5.48 8.24 21.03
C ILE A 25 -4.24 8.10 21.94
N TRP A 26 -4.45 7.87 23.25
CA TRP A 26 -3.41 7.61 24.23
C TRP A 26 -2.65 6.31 23.96
N THR A 27 -3.40 5.23 23.71
CA THR A 27 -2.79 3.91 23.42
C THR A 27 -2.05 3.93 22.09
N ILE A 28 -2.60 4.63 21.08
CA ILE A 28 -1.99 4.82 19.78
C ILE A 28 -0.71 5.67 19.88
N ALA A 29 -0.75 6.80 20.59
CA ALA A 29 0.41 7.66 20.83
C ALA A 29 1.55 6.90 21.52
N LYS A 30 1.23 6.11 22.55
CA LYS A 30 2.19 5.23 23.25
C LYS A 30 2.75 4.13 22.34
N LYS A 31 1.92 3.54 21.50
CA LYS A 31 2.29 2.47 20.57
C LYS A 31 3.34 2.94 19.55
N TYR A 32 3.24 4.16 19.08
CA TYR A 32 4.15 4.74 18.08
C TYR A 32 5.23 5.63 18.66
N GLY A 33 5.22 5.88 19.97
CA GLY A 33 6.20 6.74 20.63
C GLY A 33 6.12 8.21 20.23
N VAL A 34 4.93 8.70 19.88
CA VAL A 34 4.65 10.06 19.43
C VAL A 34 3.75 10.78 20.44
N SER A 35 3.75 12.11 20.40
CA SER A 35 2.88 12.91 21.24
C SER A 35 1.42 12.81 20.80
N ARG A 36 0.49 12.74 21.77
CA ARG A 36 -0.96 12.83 21.51
C ARG A 36 -1.30 14.08 20.70
N ASP A 37 -0.72 15.23 21.07
CA ASP A 37 -1.02 16.52 20.45
C ASP A 37 -0.57 16.59 19.00
N GLU A 38 0.53 15.91 18.65
CA GLU A 38 0.99 15.79 17.27
C GLU A 38 -0.01 15.00 16.42
N ILE A 39 -0.57 13.90 16.97
CA ILE A 39 -1.60 13.11 16.28
C ILE A 39 -2.87 13.96 16.10
N VAL A 40 -3.32 14.66 17.15
CA VAL A 40 -4.51 15.54 17.10
C VAL A 40 -4.37 16.62 16.05
N ARG A 41 -3.24 17.32 16.02
CA ARG A 41 -2.97 18.38 15.03
C ARG A 41 -2.87 17.85 13.61
N ALA A 42 -2.16 16.73 13.42
CA ALA A 42 -1.97 16.15 12.09
C ALA A 42 -3.29 15.66 11.45
N ASN A 43 -4.25 15.26 12.30
CA ASN A 43 -5.54 14.72 11.85
C ASN A 43 -6.70 15.70 12.02
N GLN A 44 -6.45 16.91 12.53
CA GLN A 44 -7.48 17.94 12.81
C GLN A 44 -8.66 17.37 13.61
N LEU A 45 -8.34 16.64 14.70
CA LEU A 45 -9.36 15.99 15.52
C LEU A 45 -10.02 16.98 16.46
N ASP A 46 -11.30 17.24 16.28
CA ASP A 46 -12.10 18.09 17.18
C ASP A 46 -12.40 17.37 18.51
N GLU A 47 -12.64 16.05 18.46
CA GLU A 47 -12.92 15.19 19.61
C GLU A 47 -11.91 14.04 19.70
N PRO A 48 -10.70 14.27 20.26
CA PRO A 48 -9.64 13.25 20.27
C PRO A 48 -9.97 12.00 21.11
N ASP A 49 -10.92 12.09 22.03
CA ASP A 49 -11.34 10.99 22.89
C ASP A 49 -12.47 10.14 22.27
N ARG A 50 -13.01 10.56 21.10
CA ARG A 50 -14.07 9.87 20.36
C ARG A 50 -13.59 9.38 19.00
N LEU A 51 -12.68 8.43 19.00
CA LEU A 51 -12.21 7.79 17.77
C LEU A 51 -13.26 6.81 17.24
N LYS A 52 -13.49 6.84 15.92
CA LYS A 52 -14.39 5.89 15.25
C LYS A 52 -13.62 4.62 14.89
N LEU A 53 -14.26 3.47 15.04
CA LEU A 53 -13.69 2.21 14.56
C LEU A 53 -13.34 2.31 13.07
N LYS A 54 -12.14 1.84 12.69
CA LYS A 54 -11.58 1.95 11.33
C LYS A 54 -11.30 3.40 10.86
N GLN A 55 -11.30 4.37 11.77
CA GLN A 55 -10.82 5.71 11.45
C GLN A 55 -9.34 5.66 11.13
N ALA A 56 -8.95 6.25 10.00
CA ALA A 56 -7.55 6.41 9.63
C ALA A 56 -6.96 7.62 10.37
N LEU A 57 -5.84 7.42 11.07
CA LEU A 57 -5.10 8.47 11.75
C LEU A 57 -3.68 8.53 11.18
N VAL A 58 -3.26 9.71 10.75
CA VAL A 58 -1.86 9.99 10.42
C VAL A 58 -1.09 10.15 11.73
N ILE A 59 -0.04 9.34 11.90
CA ILE A 59 0.85 9.39 13.07
C ILE A 59 2.17 10.04 12.64
N PRO A 60 2.34 11.35 12.82
CA PRO A 60 3.53 12.06 12.36
C PRO A 60 4.78 11.61 13.10
N GLY A 61 5.91 11.49 12.38
CA GLY A 61 7.19 11.09 12.98
C GLY A 61 7.28 9.64 13.45
N ALA A 62 6.19 8.86 13.32
CA ALA A 62 6.20 7.45 13.70
C ALA A 62 7.06 6.64 12.72
N LYS A 63 7.86 5.73 13.30
CA LYS A 63 8.53 4.68 12.53
C LYS A 63 7.57 3.50 12.35
N PRO A 64 7.56 2.82 11.20
CA PRO A 64 6.78 1.61 11.01
C PRO A 64 7.10 0.59 12.12
N LEU A 65 6.06 0.04 12.75
CA LEU A 65 6.25 -1.00 13.75
C LEU A 65 6.74 -2.27 13.07
N PRO A 66 7.74 -2.99 13.65
CA PRO A 66 8.20 -4.25 13.08
C PRO A 66 7.05 -5.26 13.07
N VAL A 67 6.69 -5.76 11.89
CA VAL A 67 5.70 -6.81 11.74
C VAL A 67 6.29 -8.08 12.35
N ARG A 68 5.73 -8.57 13.47
CA ARG A 68 6.00 -9.91 13.95
C ARG A 68 5.36 -10.91 12.97
N ASN A 69 6.13 -11.35 11.99
CA ASN A 69 5.78 -12.52 11.21
C ASN A 69 5.73 -13.72 12.17
N ALA A 70 4.56 -14.33 12.29
CA ALA A 70 4.45 -15.63 12.95
C ALA A 70 5.37 -16.62 12.20
N PRO A 71 6.21 -17.41 12.92
CA PRO A 71 7.17 -18.29 12.26
C PRO A 71 6.45 -19.50 11.67
N THR A 72 6.40 -19.61 10.35
CA THR A 72 6.31 -20.93 9.73
C THR A 72 7.74 -21.43 9.58
N ALA A 73 8.16 -22.26 10.53
CA ALA A 73 9.45 -22.89 10.51
C ALA A 73 9.58 -23.86 9.33
N VAL A 74 10.48 -23.55 8.43
CA VAL A 74 11.26 -24.56 7.70
C VAL A 74 12.69 -24.04 7.57
N ALA A 75 13.56 -24.72 8.31
CA ALA A 75 14.97 -24.46 8.28
C ALA A 75 15.57 -24.82 6.92
N SER A 76 16.32 -23.90 6.35
CA SER A 76 17.39 -24.21 5.42
C SER A 76 18.51 -23.19 5.59
N ARG A 77 19.65 -23.71 6.00
CA ARG A 77 20.92 -23.00 6.15
C ARG A 77 21.43 -22.56 4.78
N GLY A 78 21.90 -21.35 4.65
CA GLY A 78 22.77 -20.96 3.54
C GLY A 78 22.86 -19.46 3.29
N ALA A 79 24.03 -18.91 3.58
CA ALA A 79 24.64 -17.71 3.05
C ALA A 79 24.04 -16.34 3.42
N ALA A 80 24.72 -15.69 4.35
CA ALA A 80 24.68 -14.25 4.56
C ALA A 80 25.15 -13.54 3.28
N SER A 81 24.21 -12.81 2.66
CA SER A 81 24.56 -11.78 1.69
C SER A 81 24.11 -10.45 2.26
N SER A 82 25.05 -9.63 2.60
CA SER A 82 24.90 -8.24 3.03
C SER A 82 24.16 -7.46 1.92
N ARG A 83 22.88 -7.23 2.12
CA ARG A 83 22.13 -6.27 1.28
C ARG A 83 22.32 -4.90 1.88
N SER A 84 23.17 -4.12 1.25
CA SER A 84 23.21 -2.68 1.40
C SER A 84 21.79 -2.13 1.20
N SER A 85 21.24 -1.52 2.25
CA SER A 85 20.05 -0.72 2.22
C SER A 85 20.33 0.51 1.34
N ALA A 86 19.98 0.41 0.07
CA ALA A 86 19.80 1.60 -0.75
C ALA A 86 18.49 2.23 -0.26
N SER A 87 18.62 3.26 0.58
CA SER A 87 17.54 4.22 0.84
C SER A 87 17.22 4.89 -0.49
N ALA A 88 16.19 4.39 -1.17
CA ALA A 88 15.58 5.14 -2.24
C ALA A 88 14.88 6.33 -1.59
N SER A 89 15.40 7.52 -1.84
CA SER A 89 14.85 8.81 -1.47
C SER A 89 13.38 8.89 -1.92
N GLY A 90 12.50 9.16 -0.98
CA GLY A 90 11.06 8.95 -0.97
C GLY A 90 10.17 9.74 -1.93
N ASP A 91 10.47 9.86 -3.22
CA ASP A 91 9.62 10.59 -4.15
C ASP A 91 9.31 9.85 -5.47
N ALA A 92 9.78 8.64 -5.69
CA ALA A 92 9.54 7.90 -6.93
C ALA A 92 8.80 6.59 -6.69
N LEU A 93 7.65 6.42 -7.35
CA LEU A 93 6.96 5.14 -7.45
C LEU A 93 7.78 4.19 -8.34
N ILE A 94 8.01 2.99 -7.85
CA ILE A 94 8.61 1.92 -8.65
C ILE A 94 7.53 1.03 -9.29
N TRP A 95 7.86 0.41 -10.39
CA TRP A 95 6.97 -0.59 -10.99
C TRP A 95 6.82 -1.80 -10.05
N PRO A 96 5.57 -2.28 -9.82
CA PRO A 96 5.29 -3.38 -8.90
C PRO A 96 5.87 -4.72 -9.36
N LEU A 97 6.10 -4.86 -10.65
CA LEU A 97 6.77 -6.01 -11.27
C LEU A 97 7.18 -5.65 -12.70
N SER A 98 8.04 -6.48 -13.30
CA SER A 98 8.43 -6.36 -14.71
C SER A 98 7.58 -7.30 -15.54
N GLY A 99 7.01 -6.79 -16.64
CA GLY A 99 6.18 -7.57 -17.55
C GLY A 99 5.75 -6.75 -18.76
N ARG A 100 5.09 -7.41 -19.72
CA ARG A 100 4.56 -6.72 -20.90
C ARG A 100 3.26 -6.02 -20.55
N ILE A 101 3.15 -4.71 -20.79
CA ILE A 101 1.88 -3.99 -20.68
C ILE A 101 0.93 -4.54 -21.75
N SER A 102 -0.11 -5.24 -21.32
CA SER A 102 -1.14 -5.81 -22.18
C SER A 102 -2.31 -4.86 -22.40
N SER A 103 -2.53 -3.93 -21.44
CA SER A 103 -3.54 -2.89 -21.56
C SER A 103 -3.12 -1.63 -20.80
N ARG A 104 -3.41 -0.49 -21.42
CA ARG A 104 -3.06 0.84 -20.85
C ARG A 104 -4.25 1.45 -20.12
N PHE A 105 -3.96 2.41 -19.25
CA PHE A 105 -4.93 3.32 -18.66
C PHE A 105 -5.70 4.10 -19.75
N GLY A 106 -7.00 4.32 -19.54
CA GLY A 106 -7.83 5.15 -20.39
C GLY A 106 -9.09 4.47 -20.92
N LEU A 107 -9.79 5.13 -21.83
CA LEU A 107 -11.06 4.65 -22.37
C LEU A 107 -10.85 3.45 -23.33
N ARG A 108 -11.56 2.34 -23.06
CA ARG A 108 -11.57 1.12 -23.88
C ARG A 108 -13.01 0.69 -24.15
N TRP A 109 -13.39 0.57 -25.42
CA TRP A 109 -14.73 0.11 -25.81
C TRP A 109 -15.88 0.78 -25.01
N GLY A 110 -15.76 2.10 -24.80
CA GLY A 110 -16.76 2.87 -24.05
C GLY A 110 -16.68 2.73 -22.52
N ARG A 111 -15.68 2.03 -21.96
CA ARG A 111 -15.46 1.89 -20.52
C ARG A 111 -14.09 2.42 -20.13
N MET A 112 -14.03 3.12 -18.99
CA MET A 112 -12.77 3.58 -18.43
C MET A 112 -12.00 2.43 -17.79
N HIS A 113 -10.73 2.27 -18.15
CA HIS A 113 -9.76 1.40 -17.50
C HIS A 113 -8.89 2.24 -16.57
N ASN A 114 -9.08 2.07 -15.27
CA ASN A 114 -8.47 2.93 -14.24
C ASN A 114 -7.01 2.61 -13.94
N GLY A 115 -6.39 1.70 -14.68
CA GLY A 115 -5.01 1.29 -14.43
C GLY A 115 -4.31 0.75 -15.67
N VAL A 116 -3.24 0.03 -15.43
CA VAL A 116 -2.50 -0.71 -16.44
C VAL A 116 -2.54 -2.21 -16.12
N ASP A 117 -2.69 -3.02 -17.17
CA ASP A 117 -2.60 -4.47 -17.04
C ASP A 117 -1.21 -4.94 -17.50
N ILE A 118 -0.51 -5.66 -16.63
CA ILE A 118 0.84 -6.16 -16.88
C ILE A 118 0.76 -7.69 -16.98
N ALA A 119 0.89 -8.24 -18.18
CA ALA A 119 0.83 -9.66 -18.43
C ALA A 119 2.06 -10.36 -17.84
N VAL A 120 1.80 -11.28 -16.91
CA VAL A 120 2.81 -12.08 -16.21
C VAL A 120 2.21 -13.43 -15.82
N PRO A 121 3.02 -14.50 -15.67
CA PRO A 121 2.56 -15.77 -15.16
C PRO A 121 1.95 -15.66 -13.75
N ILE A 122 1.00 -16.55 -13.44
CA ILE A 122 0.46 -16.68 -12.08
C ILE A 122 1.61 -17.00 -11.12
N GLY A 123 1.60 -16.36 -9.92
CA GLY A 123 2.62 -16.57 -8.91
C GLY A 123 3.85 -15.65 -9.04
N THR A 124 3.86 -14.72 -10.00
CA THR A 124 4.92 -13.70 -10.08
C THR A 124 4.83 -12.77 -8.86
N PRO A 125 5.95 -12.50 -8.15
CA PRO A 125 5.96 -11.60 -7.02
C PRO A 125 5.52 -10.18 -7.39
N VAL A 126 4.52 -9.67 -6.68
CA VAL A 126 4.03 -8.29 -6.77
C VAL A 126 4.61 -7.49 -5.62
N LYS A 127 5.22 -6.35 -5.92
CA LYS A 127 5.91 -5.49 -4.96
C LYS A 127 5.14 -4.21 -4.71
N ALA A 128 5.28 -3.65 -3.49
CA ALA A 128 4.78 -2.32 -3.19
C ALA A 128 5.50 -1.27 -4.04
N ALA A 129 4.75 -0.37 -4.65
CA ALA A 129 5.29 0.67 -5.52
C ALA A 129 6.02 1.78 -4.76
N ALA A 130 5.68 2.00 -3.50
CA ALA A 130 6.34 2.93 -2.58
C ALA A 130 6.13 2.45 -1.14
N ASP A 131 6.79 3.12 -0.20
CA ASP A 131 6.55 2.95 1.23
C ASP A 131 5.09 3.29 1.55
N GLY A 132 4.49 2.59 2.50
CA GLY A 132 3.10 2.86 2.85
C GLY A 132 2.50 1.87 3.83
N CYS A 133 1.17 1.95 3.95
CA CYS A 133 0.38 1.05 4.80
C CYS A 133 -0.67 0.32 3.97
N VAL A 134 -0.81 -0.97 4.18
CA VAL A 134 -1.86 -1.77 3.53
C VAL A 134 -3.21 -1.42 4.16
N ILE A 135 -4.09 -0.77 3.39
CA ILE A 135 -5.43 -0.38 3.84
C ILE A 135 -6.52 -1.37 3.40
N PHE A 136 -6.20 -2.25 2.48
CA PHE A 136 -7.09 -3.32 2.03
C PHE A 136 -6.27 -4.54 1.55
N ALA A 137 -6.67 -5.73 1.98
CA ALA A 137 -6.20 -7.01 1.46
C ALA A 137 -7.37 -8.00 1.52
N GLY A 138 -8.03 -8.26 0.40
CA GLY A 138 -9.26 -9.03 0.39
C GLY A 138 -9.84 -9.23 -1.01
N TRP A 139 -11.04 -9.82 -1.06
CA TRP A 139 -11.79 -9.98 -2.31
C TRP A 139 -12.64 -8.73 -2.59
N ARG A 140 -12.57 -8.21 -3.82
CA ARG A 140 -13.41 -7.12 -4.30
C ARG A 140 -13.93 -7.44 -5.70
N SER A 141 -15.25 -7.21 -5.90
CA SER A 141 -15.89 -7.45 -7.20
C SER A 141 -15.14 -6.70 -8.32
N GLY A 142 -14.95 -7.36 -9.44
CA GLY A 142 -14.14 -6.87 -10.55
C GLY A 142 -12.65 -7.20 -10.38
N TYR A 143 -12.03 -6.74 -9.31
CA TYR A 143 -10.59 -6.90 -9.05
C TYR A 143 -10.15 -8.31 -8.60
N GLY A 144 -11.09 -9.14 -8.13
CA GLY A 144 -10.74 -10.39 -7.48
C GLY A 144 -10.01 -10.16 -6.16
N ARG A 145 -8.87 -10.83 -5.95
CA ARG A 145 -7.99 -10.57 -4.81
C ARG A 145 -7.22 -9.27 -5.03
N LEU A 146 -7.52 -8.29 -4.20
CA LEU A 146 -7.00 -6.92 -4.28
C LEU A 146 -6.18 -6.59 -3.04
N VAL A 147 -5.03 -5.96 -3.24
CA VAL A 147 -4.29 -5.21 -2.22
C VAL A 147 -4.38 -3.73 -2.56
N ILE A 148 -4.59 -2.88 -1.54
CA ILE A 148 -4.50 -1.42 -1.67
C ILE A 148 -3.50 -0.94 -0.63
N VAL A 149 -2.54 -0.14 -1.08
CA VAL A 149 -1.53 0.51 -0.23
C VAL A 149 -1.78 2.01 -0.25
N ASP A 150 -1.86 2.61 0.94
CA ASP A 150 -1.86 4.05 1.14
C ASP A 150 -0.43 4.52 1.38
N HIS A 151 0.03 5.44 0.55
CA HIS A 151 1.37 6.04 0.59
C HIS A 151 1.38 7.42 1.25
N GLY A 152 0.23 7.83 1.81
CA GLY A 152 0.06 9.18 2.36
C GLY A 152 -0.23 10.23 1.28
N ALA A 153 -0.47 11.47 1.71
CA ALA A 153 -0.76 12.62 0.85
C ALA A 153 -1.90 12.41 -0.19
N GLY A 154 -2.76 11.40 0.03
CA GLY A 154 -3.85 11.03 -0.88
C GLY A 154 -3.41 10.15 -2.05
N VAL A 155 -2.21 9.56 -1.99
CA VAL A 155 -1.70 8.62 -2.98
C VAL A 155 -2.01 7.19 -2.55
N HIS A 156 -2.70 6.44 -3.41
CA HIS A 156 -2.97 5.02 -3.19
C HIS A 156 -2.56 4.22 -4.42
N THR A 157 -2.12 2.99 -4.20
CA THR A 157 -1.90 2.03 -5.28
C THR A 157 -2.74 0.77 -5.08
N TYR A 158 -3.27 0.26 -6.18
CA TYR A 158 -4.16 -0.89 -6.23
C TYR A 158 -3.47 -2.01 -7.02
N TYR A 159 -3.54 -3.22 -6.49
CA TYR A 159 -2.92 -4.41 -7.06
C TYR A 159 -3.99 -5.50 -7.16
N GLY A 160 -4.61 -5.64 -8.35
CA GLY A 160 -5.72 -6.53 -8.61
C GLY A 160 -5.32 -7.87 -9.23
N HIS A 161 -6.29 -8.79 -9.27
CA HIS A 161 -6.23 -10.11 -9.87
C HIS A 161 -5.19 -11.07 -9.25
N ASN A 162 -4.77 -10.81 -7.99
CA ASN A 162 -3.77 -11.63 -7.31
C ASN A 162 -4.22 -13.08 -7.11
N SER A 163 -3.26 -14.00 -6.99
CA SER A 163 -3.49 -15.40 -6.60
C SER A 163 -3.45 -15.57 -5.08
N SER A 164 -2.63 -14.80 -4.39
CA SER A 164 -2.50 -14.83 -2.93
C SER A 164 -1.98 -13.50 -2.38
N PHE A 165 -2.18 -13.29 -1.06
CA PHE A 165 -1.63 -12.17 -0.33
C PHE A 165 -0.36 -12.57 0.41
N SER A 166 0.62 -11.66 0.48
CA SER A 166 1.81 -11.77 1.34
C SER A 166 1.73 -10.83 2.55
N VAL A 167 0.69 -10.00 2.60
CA VAL A 167 0.46 -8.97 3.62
C VAL A 167 -0.99 -8.99 4.10
N GLN A 168 -1.24 -8.33 5.22
CA GLN A 168 -2.57 -8.13 5.78
C GLN A 168 -2.83 -6.63 6.02
N VAL A 169 -4.10 -6.27 6.19
CA VAL A 169 -4.51 -4.88 6.49
C VAL A 169 -3.81 -4.38 7.74
N GLY A 170 -3.28 -3.15 7.68
CA GLY A 170 -2.50 -2.52 8.73
C GLY A 170 -1.00 -2.80 8.67
N ALA A 171 -0.53 -3.65 7.75
CA ALA A 171 0.90 -3.89 7.56
C ALA A 171 1.58 -2.65 6.95
N ALA A 172 2.70 -2.24 7.54
CA ALA A 172 3.62 -1.30 6.91
C ALA A 172 4.45 -2.05 5.86
N VAL A 173 4.64 -1.43 4.71
CA VAL A 173 5.44 -1.95 3.60
C VAL A 173 6.40 -0.89 3.11
N ALA A 174 7.60 -1.31 2.72
CA ALA A 174 8.56 -0.48 2.02
C ALA A 174 8.47 -0.68 0.51
N ALA A 175 8.90 0.31 -0.27
CA ALA A 175 9.04 0.17 -1.72
C ALA A 175 9.84 -1.09 -2.07
N GLY A 176 9.29 -1.94 -2.92
CA GLY A 176 9.91 -3.20 -3.32
C GLY A 176 9.57 -4.41 -2.45
N ASP A 177 8.90 -4.24 -1.32
CA ASP A 177 8.43 -5.36 -0.50
C ASP A 177 7.40 -6.19 -1.25
N ARG A 178 7.50 -7.52 -1.14
CA ARG A 178 6.50 -8.42 -1.73
C ARG A 178 5.19 -8.35 -0.93
N ILE A 179 4.12 -7.89 -1.60
CA ILE A 179 2.79 -7.73 -1.02
C ILE A 179 1.79 -8.78 -1.47
N ALA A 180 2.00 -9.38 -2.64
CA ALA A 180 1.12 -10.40 -3.21
C ALA A 180 1.87 -11.27 -4.22
N LEU A 181 1.16 -12.26 -4.76
CA LEU A 181 1.53 -12.99 -5.97
C LEU A 181 0.48 -12.71 -7.05
N SER A 182 0.91 -12.44 -8.28
CA SER A 182 0.03 -12.23 -9.43
C SER A 182 -0.86 -13.45 -9.69
N GLY A 183 -1.97 -13.25 -10.35
CA GLY A 183 -2.94 -14.31 -10.59
C GLY A 183 -3.83 -14.07 -11.80
N ASN A 184 -5.06 -14.57 -11.67
CA ASN A 184 -6.14 -14.45 -12.66
C ASN A 184 -7.50 -14.46 -11.95
N SER A 185 -7.58 -13.85 -10.75
CA SER A 185 -8.80 -13.84 -9.94
C SER A 185 -9.72 -12.67 -10.32
N GLY A 186 -11.02 -12.80 -10.06
CA GLY A 186 -12.01 -11.76 -10.39
C GLY A 186 -12.38 -11.74 -11.88
N VAL A 187 -12.66 -10.56 -12.42
CA VAL A 187 -13.01 -10.38 -13.84
C VAL A 187 -11.72 -10.16 -14.63
N SER A 188 -11.17 -11.23 -15.14
CA SER A 188 -9.89 -11.25 -15.86
C SER A 188 -9.97 -12.20 -17.06
N THR A 189 -9.36 -11.82 -18.16
CA THR A 189 -9.31 -12.63 -19.40
C THR A 189 -8.07 -13.51 -19.51
N GLY A 190 -7.12 -13.39 -18.58
CA GLY A 190 -5.88 -14.15 -18.55
C GLY A 190 -4.94 -13.68 -17.46
N PRO A 191 -3.86 -14.41 -17.17
CA PRO A 191 -2.94 -14.06 -16.08
C PRO A 191 -2.28 -12.69 -16.27
N HIS A 192 -2.51 -11.77 -15.35
CA HIS A 192 -1.90 -10.45 -15.32
C HIS A 192 -1.99 -9.82 -13.92
N LEU A 193 -1.24 -8.76 -13.70
CA LEU A 193 -1.45 -7.81 -12.62
C LEU A 193 -2.23 -6.61 -13.19
N HIS A 194 -3.34 -6.27 -12.56
CA HIS A 194 -4.00 -4.98 -12.75
C HIS A 194 -3.46 -4.00 -11.72
N PHE A 195 -2.80 -2.92 -12.17
CA PHE A 195 -2.15 -1.92 -11.32
C PHE A 195 -2.78 -0.56 -11.55
N GLU A 196 -3.23 0.09 -10.46
CA GLU A 196 -3.76 1.45 -10.51
C GLU A 196 -2.98 2.38 -9.59
N LEU A 197 -2.81 3.61 -10.01
CA LEU A 197 -2.35 4.73 -9.21
C LEU A 197 -3.51 5.70 -9.01
N TRP A 198 -3.78 6.05 -7.77
CA TRP A 198 -4.83 6.99 -7.40
C TRP A 198 -4.23 8.19 -6.68
N TYR A 199 -4.70 9.38 -7.02
CA TYR A 199 -4.36 10.62 -6.34
C TYR A 199 -5.62 11.37 -5.95
N LYS A 200 -5.79 11.64 -4.65
CA LYS A 200 -6.96 12.34 -4.07
C LYS A 200 -8.30 11.80 -4.58
N GLY A 201 -8.43 10.48 -4.65
CA GLY A 201 -9.66 9.78 -5.04
C GLY A 201 -9.90 9.68 -6.54
N HIS A 202 -8.94 10.05 -7.38
CA HIS A 202 -9.01 9.93 -8.84
C HIS A 202 -7.88 9.05 -9.38
N PRO A 203 -8.15 8.12 -10.30
CA PRO A 203 -7.12 7.34 -10.98
C PRO A 203 -6.34 8.24 -11.94
N VAL A 204 -5.02 8.05 -12.01
CA VAL A 204 -4.09 8.88 -12.78
C VAL A 204 -3.13 8.04 -13.62
#